data_e574abe52585d7794c6ead8af90553ff
#
_entry.id   e574abe52585d7794c6ead8af90553ff
#
_cell.length_a   1.000
_cell.length_b   1.000
_cell.length_c   1.000
_cell.angle_alpha   90.00
_cell.angle_beta   90.00
_cell.angle_gamma   90.00
#
_symmetry.space_group_name_H-M   'P 1'
#
loop_
_entity.id
_entity.type
_entity.pdbx_description
1 polymer ?
#
loop_
_entity_poly.entity_id
_entity_poly.type
_entity_poly.pdbx_seq_one_letter_code
_entity_poly.pdbx_strand_id
1 'polypeptide(L)'
;RIGDLQGEIGIYYYDFNRDTSFFVGNCDVFPSLGIAKIVLMIEVFRQVEEGLIHLDDTYVLDKKPPFAIPENEYEATVGVLDFLHKGMEVTISDLVYLMMIISDNSAFNILLSIVGMDNVNDTMKKLGLTKTKIRCMLFEWDDIDPQKDNYHSVREIGSLLRRIYKKQLISTAASE
;
A
#
# COMPACT_ATOMS: atom_id res chain seq x y z
N ARG A 1 -5.84 -31.05 2.81
CA ARG A 1 -5.71 -30.30 4.10
C ARG A 1 -4.62 -29.25 3.94
N ILE A 2 -4.76 -28.07 4.57
CA ILE A 2 -3.75 -26.98 4.45
C ILE A 2 -2.37 -27.49 4.92
N GLY A 3 -2.33 -28.34 5.96
CA GLY A 3 -1.08 -28.89 6.50
C GLY A 3 -0.34 -29.87 5.57
N ASP A 4 -0.94 -30.28 4.47
CA ASP A 4 -0.33 -31.21 3.51
C ASP A 4 0.30 -30.44 2.31
N LEU A 5 0.14 -29.12 2.25
CA LEU A 5 0.69 -28.26 1.20
C LEU A 5 2.14 -27.90 1.51
N GLN A 6 3.00 -27.97 0.49
CA GLN A 6 4.36 -27.46 0.57
C GLN A 6 4.36 -25.94 0.37
N GLY A 7 5.08 -25.22 1.23
CA GLY A 7 5.22 -23.78 1.16
C GLY A 7 4.71 -23.04 2.39
N GLU A 8 4.71 -21.71 2.31
CA GLU A 8 4.23 -20.82 3.36
C GLU A 8 2.80 -20.39 3.09
N ILE A 9 1.93 -20.54 4.08
CA ILE A 9 0.51 -20.20 3.99
C ILE A 9 0.10 -19.44 5.23
N GLY A 10 -0.61 -18.32 5.02
CA GLY A 10 -1.26 -17.56 6.07
C GLY A 10 -2.66 -17.14 5.66
N ILE A 11 -3.66 -17.49 6.44
CA ILE A 11 -5.06 -17.15 6.21
C ILE A 11 -5.60 -16.52 7.49
N TYR A 12 -6.06 -15.27 7.38
CA TYR A 12 -6.83 -14.61 8.43
C TYR A 12 -8.29 -14.52 8.00
N TYR A 13 -9.18 -15.01 8.85
CA TYR A 13 -10.62 -14.94 8.65
C TYR A 13 -11.27 -14.13 9.77
N TYR A 14 -12.24 -13.29 9.40
CA TYR A 14 -13.04 -12.53 10.34
C TYR A 14 -14.52 -12.63 9.97
N ASP A 15 -15.34 -13.06 10.94
CA ASP A 15 -16.80 -13.12 10.82
C ASP A 15 -17.42 -11.86 11.44
N PHE A 16 -17.96 -10.98 10.58
CA PHE A 16 -18.58 -9.72 11.01
C PHE A 16 -19.87 -9.92 11.83
N ASN A 17 -20.59 -11.04 11.63
CA ASN A 17 -21.82 -11.31 12.37
C ASN A 17 -21.54 -11.78 13.80
N ARG A 18 -20.46 -12.56 13.96
CA ARG A 18 -20.09 -13.15 15.26
C ARG A 18 -19.01 -12.37 15.99
N ASP A 19 -18.44 -11.35 15.35
CA ASP A 19 -17.30 -10.57 15.85
C ASP A 19 -16.11 -11.45 16.28
N THR A 20 -15.85 -12.52 15.53
CA THR A 20 -14.81 -13.50 15.82
C THR A 20 -13.83 -13.62 14.67
N SER A 21 -12.58 -13.91 14.99
CA SER A 21 -11.54 -14.14 14.00
C SER A 21 -10.71 -15.36 14.34
N PHE A 22 -10.13 -15.97 13.31
CA PHE A 22 -9.09 -16.98 13.47
C PHE A 22 -8.02 -16.85 12.40
N PHE A 23 -6.86 -17.40 12.67
CA PHE A 23 -5.77 -17.52 11.76
C PHE A 23 -5.40 -18.99 11.56
N VAL A 24 -5.17 -19.36 10.31
CA VAL A 24 -4.69 -20.71 9.94
C VAL A 24 -3.47 -20.52 9.05
N GLY A 25 -2.42 -21.26 9.33
CA GLY A 25 -1.20 -21.26 8.50
C GLY A 25 0.07 -21.43 9.31
N ASN A 26 1.17 -21.56 8.60
CA ASN A 26 2.51 -21.72 9.15
C ASN A 26 3.37 -20.45 9.03
N CYS A 27 2.90 -19.44 8.29
CA CYS A 27 3.56 -18.15 8.14
C CYS A 27 2.53 -17.01 8.26
N ASP A 28 2.93 -15.89 8.86
CA ASP A 28 2.11 -14.69 9.04
C ASP A 28 2.66 -13.48 8.29
N VAL A 29 3.94 -13.50 7.93
CA VAL A 29 4.63 -12.36 7.32
C VAL A 29 5.08 -12.72 5.90
N PHE A 30 4.65 -11.93 4.93
CA PHE A 30 4.92 -12.15 3.51
C PHE A 30 5.44 -10.86 2.85
N PRO A 31 6.15 -10.95 1.71
CA PRO A 31 6.40 -9.78 0.86
C PRO A 31 5.09 -9.09 0.51
N SER A 32 5.08 -7.76 0.62
CA SER A 32 3.81 -7.01 0.53
C SER A 32 3.21 -6.99 -0.86
N LEU A 33 4.03 -6.98 -1.91
CA LEU A 33 3.53 -6.80 -3.26
C LEU A 33 2.48 -5.66 -3.31
N GLY A 34 1.34 -5.88 -3.95
CA GLY A 34 0.24 -4.91 -4.01
C GLY A 34 -0.42 -4.56 -2.68
N ILE A 35 -0.24 -5.35 -1.63
CA ILE A 35 -0.79 -5.08 -0.29
C ILE A 35 -0.19 -3.82 0.34
N ALA A 36 1.05 -3.46 -0.01
CA ALA A 36 1.69 -2.21 0.42
C ALA A 36 0.82 -0.97 0.14
N LYS A 37 0.01 -0.99 -0.91
CA LYS A 37 -0.86 0.11 -1.32
C LYS A 37 -1.94 0.44 -0.30
N ILE A 38 -2.42 -0.56 0.45
CA ILE A 38 -3.43 -0.35 1.51
C ILE A 38 -2.85 0.51 2.63
N VAL A 39 -1.63 0.22 3.07
CA VAL A 39 -1.01 0.98 4.18
C VAL A 39 -0.64 2.39 3.75
N LEU A 40 -0.21 2.57 2.50
CA LEU A 40 0.05 3.89 1.93
C LEU A 40 -1.24 4.72 1.81
N MET A 41 -2.32 4.12 1.31
CA MET A 41 -3.64 4.78 1.24
C MET A 41 -4.08 5.29 2.61
N ILE A 42 -3.91 4.49 3.67
CA ILE A 42 -4.26 4.89 5.03
C ILE A 42 -3.47 6.13 5.47
N GLU A 43 -2.18 6.20 5.14
CA GLU A 43 -1.37 7.36 5.47
C GLU A 43 -1.77 8.61 4.68
N VAL A 44 -2.10 8.47 3.39
CA VAL A 44 -2.63 9.57 2.57
C VAL A 44 -3.87 10.16 3.24
N PHE A 45 -4.87 9.33 3.58
CA PHE A 45 -6.10 9.81 4.21
C PHE A 45 -5.89 10.37 5.61
N ARG A 46 -4.90 9.86 6.36
CA ARG A 46 -4.53 10.45 7.65
C ARG A 46 -3.99 11.88 7.48
N GLN A 47 -3.12 12.09 6.49
CA GLN A 47 -2.57 13.42 6.22
C GLN A 47 -3.64 14.38 5.66
N VAL A 48 -4.59 13.88 4.87
CA VAL A 48 -5.76 14.65 4.43
C VAL A 48 -6.61 15.08 5.63
N GLU A 49 -6.91 14.18 6.55
CA GLU A 49 -7.70 14.49 7.76
C GLU A 49 -7.01 15.51 8.67
N GLU A 50 -5.68 15.48 8.72
CA GLU A 50 -4.88 16.47 9.46
C GLU A 50 -4.67 17.79 8.70
N GLY A 51 -5.14 17.89 7.46
CA GLY A 51 -4.99 19.08 6.62
C GLY A 51 -3.56 19.35 6.14
N LEU A 52 -2.70 18.32 6.12
CA LEU A 52 -1.32 18.40 5.65
C LEU A 52 -1.23 18.35 4.12
N ILE A 53 -2.15 17.64 3.50
CA ILE A 53 -2.34 17.56 2.04
C ILE A 53 -3.85 17.60 1.74
N HIS A 54 -4.23 17.94 0.51
CA HIS A 54 -5.62 17.90 0.06
C HIS A 54 -5.78 16.93 -1.12
N LEU A 55 -6.94 16.31 -1.27
CA LEU A 55 -7.21 15.37 -2.36
C LEU A 55 -7.17 16.01 -3.75
N ASP A 56 -7.40 17.32 -3.83
CA ASP A 56 -7.35 18.15 -5.02
C ASP A 56 -5.98 18.82 -5.26
N ASP A 57 -4.99 18.64 -4.37
CA ASP A 57 -3.62 19.04 -4.65
C ASP A 57 -3.11 18.32 -5.90
N THR A 58 -2.42 19.04 -6.78
CA THR A 58 -1.96 18.53 -8.06
C THR A 58 -0.48 18.14 -8.03
N TYR A 59 -0.17 17.08 -8.76
CA TYR A 59 1.19 16.62 -9.06
C TYR A 59 1.41 16.66 -10.58
N VAL A 60 2.50 17.28 -11.01
CA VAL A 60 2.88 17.34 -12.41
C VAL A 60 3.69 16.10 -12.78
N LEU A 61 3.20 15.30 -13.72
CA LEU A 61 3.91 14.11 -14.17
C LEU A 61 5.23 14.50 -14.85
N ASP A 62 6.35 14.02 -14.34
CA ASP A 62 7.64 14.08 -15.01
C ASP A 62 7.92 12.73 -15.71
N LYS A 63 8.71 12.74 -16.79
CA LYS A 63 9.11 11.49 -17.50
C LYS A 63 9.99 10.56 -16.66
N LYS A 64 10.45 11.04 -15.51
CA LYS A 64 11.14 10.21 -14.52
C LYS A 64 10.31 10.26 -13.25
N PRO A 65 9.33 9.35 -13.08
CA PRO A 65 8.81 9.10 -11.75
C PRO A 65 9.97 8.78 -10.81
N PRO A 66 9.83 8.92 -9.50
CA PRO A 66 10.90 8.73 -8.52
C PRO A 66 11.70 7.45 -8.67
N PHE A 67 11.32 6.51 -9.51
CA PHE A 67 12.16 5.40 -10.03
C PHE A 67 11.64 5.03 -11.41
N ALA A 68 12.37 5.46 -12.44
CA ALA A 68 12.10 5.05 -13.80
C ALA A 68 12.43 3.56 -13.94
N ILE A 69 11.46 2.78 -14.35
CA ILE A 69 11.67 1.40 -14.77
C ILE A 69 12.60 1.42 -15.97
N PRO A 70 13.65 0.58 -15.99
CA PRO A 70 14.50 0.44 -17.16
C PRO A 70 13.66 0.17 -18.41
N GLU A 71 14.02 0.79 -19.54
CA GLU A 71 13.26 0.68 -20.80
C GLU A 71 13.03 -0.77 -21.28
N ASN A 72 13.88 -1.69 -20.85
CA ASN A 72 13.78 -3.13 -21.14
C ASN A 72 12.79 -3.89 -20.21
N GLU A 73 12.24 -3.24 -19.19
CA GLU A 73 11.30 -3.84 -18.22
C GLU A 73 9.89 -3.24 -18.26
N TYR A 74 9.58 -2.45 -19.30
CA TYR A 74 8.25 -1.85 -19.49
C TYR A 74 7.10 -2.86 -19.48
N GLU A 75 7.35 -4.13 -19.80
CA GLU A 75 6.34 -5.18 -19.75
C GLU A 75 5.93 -5.55 -18.31
N ALA A 76 6.72 -5.15 -17.31
CA ALA A 76 6.45 -5.39 -15.90
C ALA A 76 5.68 -4.26 -15.21
N THR A 77 5.46 -3.13 -15.91
CA THR A 77 4.74 -1.99 -15.32
C THR A 77 3.24 -2.28 -15.27
N VAL A 78 2.68 -2.21 -14.08
CA VAL A 78 1.23 -2.20 -13.88
C VAL A 78 0.81 -0.76 -13.65
N GLY A 79 -0.05 -0.25 -14.51
CA GLY A 79 -0.60 1.08 -14.39
C GLY A 79 -0.69 1.83 -15.71
N VAL A 80 -1.15 3.07 -15.68
CA VAL A 80 -1.35 3.92 -16.86
C VAL A 80 -0.51 5.19 -16.83
N LEU A 81 -0.01 5.61 -15.67
CA LEU A 81 0.71 6.88 -15.54
C LEU A 81 1.97 6.95 -16.41
N ASP A 82 2.66 5.81 -16.58
CA ASP A 82 3.87 5.73 -17.40
C ASP A 82 3.62 5.95 -18.89
N PHE A 83 2.36 5.78 -19.34
CA PHE A 83 1.93 6.00 -20.72
C PHE A 83 1.41 7.42 -20.97
N LEU A 84 1.24 8.23 -19.93
CA LEU A 84 0.77 9.59 -20.05
C LEU A 84 1.93 10.54 -20.42
N HIS A 85 1.58 11.68 -21.05
CA HIS A 85 2.60 12.62 -21.49
C HIS A 85 3.16 13.43 -20.30
N LYS A 86 4.44 13.77 -20.41
CA LYS A 86 5.10 14.67 -19.47
C LYS A 86 4.38 16.01 -19.37
N GLY A 87 4.26 16.53 -18.15
CA GLY A 87 3.62 17.81 -17.86
C GLY A 87 2.11 17.73 -17.65
N MET A 88 1.51 16.52 -17.74
CA MET A 88 0.12 16.33 -17.30
C MET A 88 0.02 16.52 -15.79
N GLU A 89 -1.01 17.24 -15.35
CA GLU A 89 -1.36 17.36 -13.93
C GLU A 89 -2.36 16.27 -13.54
N VAL A 90 -2.10 15.62 -12.41
CA VAL A 90 -2.98 14.66 -11.77
C VAL A 90 -3.18 15.06 -10.32
N THR A 91 -4.36 14.78 -9.77
CA THR A 91 -4.63 15.09 -8.35
C THR A 91 -4.18 13.97 -7.43
N ILE A 92 -4.03 14.25 -6.13
CA ILE A 92 -3.81 13.22 -5.11
C ILE A 92 -4.93 12.18 -5.17
N SER A 93 -6.17 12.62 -5.39
CA SER A 93 -7.32 11.73 -5.60
C SER A 93 -7.13 10.79 -6.78
N ASP A 94 -6.70 11.31 -7.95
CA ASP A 94 -6.43 10.48 -9.12
C ASP A 94 -5.35 9.44 -8.85
N LEU A 95 -4.27 9.84 -8.16
CA LEU A 95 -3.19 8.94 -7.79
C LEU A 95 -3.69 7.82 -6.87
N VAL A 96 -4.51 8.14 -5.85
CA VAL A 96 -5.09 7.13 -4.95
C VAL A 96 -5.99 6.17 -5.74
N TYR A 97 -6.86 6.69 -6.61
CA TYR A 97 -7.72 5.87 -7.45
C TYR A 97 -6.92 4.92 -8.34
N LEU A 98 -5.95 5.42 -9.10
CA LEU A 98 -5.14 4.60 -9.99
C LEU A 98 -4.35 3.55 -9.23
N MET A 99 -3.75 3.93 -8.09
CA MET A 99 -3.05 3.00 -7.21
C MET A 99 -3.94 1.85 -6.75
N MET A 100 -5.19 2.14 -6.37
CA MET A 100 -6.07 1.14 -5.75
C MET A 100 -6.88 0.32 -6.75
N ILE A 101 -7.40 0.91 -7.84
CA ILE A 101 -8.31 0.21 -8.77
C ILE A 101 -7.57 -0.60 -9.85
N ILE A 102 -6.41 -0.12 -10.32
CA ILE A 102 -5.62 -0.79 -11.35
C ILE A 102 -4.20 -1.14 -10.88
N SER A 103 -3.93 -0.94 -9.60
CA SER A 103 -2.64 -1.23 -8.99
C SER A 103 -1.45 -0.46 -9.58
N ASP A 104 -1.67 0.79 -10.02
CA ASP A 104 -0.63 1.62 -10.62
C ASP A 104 0.56 1.80 -9.68
N ASN A 105 1.75 1.38 -10.13
CA ASN A 105 2.95 1.37 -9.32
C ASN A 105 3.62 2.75 -9.27
N SER A 106 3.50 3.52 -10.35
CA SER A 106 4.00 4.90 -10.41
C SER A 106 3.18 5.79 -9.48
N ALA A 107 1.85 5.60 -9.40
CA ALA A 107 1.01 6.27 -8.43
C ALA A 107 1.43 5.96 -6.99
N PHE A 108 1.76 4.68 -6.68
CA PHE A 108 2.29 4.31 -5.38
C PHE A 108 3.58 5.08 -5.03
N ASN A 109 4.56 5.10 -5.95
CA ASN A 109 5.85 5.73 -5.72
C ASN A 109 5.72 7.26 -5.56
N ILE A 110 4.86 7.90 -6.38
CA ILE A 110 4.56 9.33 -6.27
C ILE A 110 3.93 9.64 -4.91
N LEU A 111 2.86 8.92 -4.52
CA LEU A 111 2.21 9.12 -3.24
C LEU A 111 3.16 8.88 -2.07
N LEU A 112 3.99 7.82 -2.13
CA LEU A 112 4.99 7.54 -1.09
C LEU A 112 6.02 8.67 -0.96
N SER A 113 6.43 9.29 -2.08
CA SER A 113 7.33 10.45 -2.07
C SER A 113 6.70 11.69 -1.46
N ILE A 114 5.37 11.87 -1.63
CA ILE A 114 4.61 12.99 -1.06
C ILE A 114 4.42 12.84 0.43
N VAL A 115 3.90 11.70 0.88
CA VAL A 115 3.55 11.50 2.30
C VAL A 115 4.74 11.11 3.17
N GLY A 116 5.79 10.53 2.58
CA GLY A 116 7.00 10.09 3.26
C GLY A 116 6.90 8.68 3.87
N MET A 117 7.90 7.85 3.59
CA MET A 117 7.98 6.46 4.06
C MET A 117 7.97 6.33 5.58
N ASP A 118 8.69 7.21 6.27
CA ASP A 118 8.74 7.21 7.74
C ASP A 118 7.38 7.48 8.35
N ASN A 119 6.61 8.41 7.76
CA ASN A 119 5.24 8.71 8.19
C ASN A 119 4.32 7.51 8.03
N VAL A 120 4.41 6.77 6.91
CA VAL A 120 3.66 5.52 6.71
C VAL A 120 3.98 4.52 7.83
N ASN A 121 5.26 4.28 8.09
CA ASN A 121 5.70 3.32 9.12
C ASN A 121 5.31 3.76 10.54
N ASP A 122 5.40 5.05 10.85
CA ASP A 122 5.01 5.59 12.15
C ASP A 122 3.49 5.46 12.36
N THR A 123 2.70 5.70 11.34
CA THR A 123 1.25 5.48 11.39
C THR A 123 0.92 4.00 11.62
N MET A 124 1.56 3.08 10.89
CA MET A 124 1.37 1.65 11.12
C MET A 124 1.72 1.28 12.56
N LYS A 125 2.83 1.78 13.09
CA LYS A 125 3.22 1.55 14.49
C LYS A 125 2.20 2.11 15.49
N LYS A 126 1.69 3.33 15.29
CA LYS A 126 0.65 3.94 16.12
C LYS A 126 -0.65 3.13 16.09
N LEU A 127 -0.96 2.49 14.97
CA LEU A 127 -2.11 1.60 14.80
C LEU A 127 -1.89 0.19 15.40
N GLY A 128 -0.69 -0.09 15.93
CA GLY A 128 -0.33 -1.36 16.55
C GLY A 128 0.20 -2.41 15.59
N LEU A 129 0.53 -2.03 14.34
CA LEU A 129 1.14 -2.92 13.36
C LEU A 129 2.66 -2.85 13.50
N THR A 130 3.28 -3.94 13.90
CA THR A 130 4.72 -3.98 14.18
C THR A 130 5.51 -4.79 13.16
N LYS A 131 4.82 -5.63 12.38
CA LYS A 131 5.39 -6.53 11.38
C LYS A 131 5.22 -6.01 9.96
N THR A 132 4.18 -5.21 9.71
CA THR A 132 3.93 -4.57 8.41
C THR A 132 4.81 -3.34 8.27
N LYS A 133 5.63 -3.30 7.21
CA LYS A 133 6.58 -2.21 6.97
C LYS A 133 6.76 -1.91 5.49
N ILE A 134 6.85 -0.62 5.17
CA ILE A 134 7.32 -0.10 3.89
C ILE A 134 8.82 0.25 4.05
N ARG A 135 9.67 -0.29 3.18
CA ARG A 135 11.14 -0.13 3.22
C ARG A 135 11.72 0.42 1.94
N CYS A 136 10.99 0.27 0.84
CA CYS A 136 11.44 0.71 -0.48
C CYS A 136 10.26 1.18 -1.32
N MET A 137 10.53 1.98 -2.34
CA MET A 137 9.62 2.21 -3.44
C MET A 137 9.48 0.94 -4.29
N LEU A 138 8.42 0.83 -5.06
CA LEU A 138 8.26 -0.31 -5.97
C LEU A 138 9.25 -0.15 -7.12
N PHE A 139 9.91 -1.24 -7.51
CA PHE A 139 10.97 -1.31 -8.53
C PHE A 139 12.26 -0.53 -8.21
N GLU A 140 12.51 -0.25 -6.96
CA GLU A 140 13.80 0.28 -6.46
C GLU A 140 14.82 -0.87 -6.31
N TRP A 141 15.10 -1.60 -7.40
CA TRP A 141 15.88 -2.82 -7.30
C TRP A 141 17.26 -2.68 -7.94
N ASP A 142 18.28 -2.46 -7.13
CA ASP A 142 19.65 -2.77 -7.51
C ASP A 142 20.05 -4.21 -7.15
N ASP A 143 19.38 -4.80 -6.13
CA ASP A 143 19.55 -6.21 -5.70
C ASP A 143 18.30 -6.67 -4.98
N ILE A 144 17.81 -7.87 -5.27
CA ILE A 144 16.73 -8.52 -4.52
C ILE A 144 17.26 -8.88 -3.13
N ASP A 145 17.15 -7.96 -2.20
CA ASP A 145 17.46 -8.19 -0.80
C ASP A 145 16.15 -8.33 0.00
N PRO A 146 15.79 -9.55 0.42
CA PRO A 146 14.57 -9.77 1.19
C PRO A 146 14.49 -8.92 2.47
N GLN A 147 15.62 -8.40 2.97
CA GLN A 147 15.65 -7.53 4.14
C GLN A 147 15.25 -6.09 3.82
N LYS A 148 15.33 -5.69 2.55
CA LYS A 148 14.98 -4.36 2.06
C LYS A 148 13.58 -4.28 1.46
N ASP A 149 12.93 -5.40 1.20
CA ASP A 149 11.61 -5.45 0.58
C ASP A 149 10.50 -5.01 1.55
N ASN A 150 9.35 -4.66 1.00
CA ASN A 150 8.14 -4.35 1.74
C ASN A 150 7.49 -5.63 2.27
N TYR A 151 7.15 -5.67 3.55
CA TYR A 151 6.52 -6.83 4.18
C TYR A 151 5.22 -6.48 4.89
N HIS A 152 4.31 -7.45 4.93
CA HIS A 152 3.07 -7.33 5.69
C HIS A 152 2.77 -8.59 6.51
N SER A 153 2.09 -8.41 7.64
CA SER A 153 1.46 -9.50 8.39
C SER A 153 0.01 -9.66 7.92
N VAL A 154 -0.36 -10.89 7.60
CA VAL A 154 -1.73 -11.24 7.19
C VAL A 154 -2.73 -10.86 8.29
N ARG A 155 -2.39 -11.09 9.56
CA ARG A 155 -3.21 -10.73 10.72
C ARG A 155 -3.38 -9.21 10.84
N GLU A 156 -2.29 -8.46 10.66
CA GLU A 156 -2.30 -7.00 10.77
C GLU A 156 -3.13 -6.37 9.67
N ILE A 157 -2.95 -6.80 8.41
CA ILE A 157 -3.77 -6.32 7.29
C ILE A 157 -5.24 -6.71 7.48
N GLY A 158 -5.54 -7.94 7.90
CA GLY A 158 -6.90 -8.35 8.21
C GLY A 158 -7.55 -7.47 9.30
N SER A 159 -6.78 -7.08 10.32
CA SER A 159 -7.23 -6.14 11.35
C SER A 159 -7.49 -4.73 10.78
N LEU A 160 -6.64 -4.22 9.88
CA LEU A 160 -6.87 -2.94 9.20
C LEU A 160 -8.16 -2.96 8.37
N LEU A 161 -8.34 -3.97 7.53
CA LEU A 161 -9.55 -4.11 6.70
C LEU A 161 -10.83 -4.20 7.55
N ARG A 162 -10.76 -4.91 8.67
CA ARG A 162 -11.86 -4.93 9.66
C ARG A 162 -12.17 -3.53 10.21
N ARG A 163 -11.13 -2.75 10.56
CA ARG A 163 -11.30 -1.39 11.10
C ARG A 163 -11.84 -0.43 10.05
N ILE A 164 -11.41 -0.55 8.79
CA ILE A 164 -11.97 0.21 7.66
C ILE A 164 -13.47 -0.11 7.53
N TYR A 165 -13.83 -1.39 7.45
CA TYR A 165 -15.23 -1.81 7.33
C TYR A 165 -16.11 -1.30 8.47
N LYS A 166 -15.59 -1.29 9.69
CA LYS A 166 -16.29 -0.76 10.88
C LYS A 166 -16.25 0.77 10.99
N LYS A 167 -15.64 1.47 10.03
CA LYS A 167 -15.44 2.93 10.05
C LYS A 167 -14.70 3.42 11.30
N GLN A 168 -13.72 2.64 11.75
CA GLN A 168 -12.94 2.86 12.98
C GLN A 168 -11.48 3.18 12.71
N LEU A 169 -11.13 3.51 11.45
CA LEU A 169 -9.78 3.86 11.07
C LEU A 169 -9.74 5.31 10.61
N ILE A 170 -8.87 6.12 11.23
CA ILE A 170 -8.69 7.56 11.02
C ILE A 170 -9.99 8.32 11.35
N SER A 171 -10.94 8.38 10.42
CA SER A 171 -12.28 8.95 10.61
C SER A 171 -13.33 8.13 9.88
N THR A 172 -14.61 8.42 10.15
CA THR A 172 -15.72 7.80 9.42
C THR A 172 -15.66 8.18 7.93
N ALA A 173 -15.40 9.45 7.62
CA ALA A 173 -15.30 9.94 6.25
C ALA A 173 -14.13 9.30 5.48
N ALA A 174 -12.96 9.14 6.12
CA ALA A 174 -11.81 8.48 5.51
C ALA A 174 -12.02 6.96 5.28
N SER A 175 -12.99 6.36 5.95
CA SER A 175 -13.31 4.92 5.82
C SER A 175 -14.43 4.65 4.81
N GLU A 176 -15.13 5.66 4.30
CA GLU A 176 -16.16 5.59 3.26
C GLU A 176 -15.57 5.73 1.86
#